data_89b7444d7df192e336d5c16de01d87ce
#
_entry.id   89b7444d7df192e336d5c16de01d87ce
#
_cell.length_a   1.000
_cell.length_b   1.000
_cell.length_c   1.000
_cell.angle_alpha   90.00
_cell.angle_beta   90.00
_cell.angle_gamma   90.00
#
_symmetry.space_group_name_H-M   'P 1'
#
loop_
_entity.id
_entity.type
_entity.pdbx_description
1 polymer ?
#
loop_
_entity_poly.entity_id
_entity_poly.type
_entity_poly.pdbx_seq_one_letter_code
_entity_poly.pdbx_strand_id
1 'polypeptide(L)'
;MDKPESKPAKVWNDIFDKPDYIFGTEPNDYLVEKKEYFRPGRKVLMVADGEGRNSVWAAALGADVDAFDLSEKAVEKAEKLAAEKGVSVNYFISGVDEWDWEEAKYDVVVVIFVQFATPNMRTRLFANCIKTLKKGGLLILQGYTPKQLEYKTGGPSILGHLYT
;
A
#
# COMPACT_ATOMS: atom_id res chain seq x y z
N MET A 1 2.04 18.16 -21.18
CA MET A 1 0.56 18.13 -20.96
C MET A 1 0.30 17.14 -19.85
N ASP A 2 -0.06 17.66 -18.70
CA ASP A 2 -0.42 16.80 -17.57
C ASP A 2 -1.68 16.03 -17.93
N LYS A 3 -1.68 14.70 -17.71
CA LYS A 3 -2.90 13.91 -17.87
C LYS A 3 -3.95 14.44 -16.89
N PRO A 4 -5.20 14.61 -17.31
CA PRO A 4 -6.24 15.03 -16.39
C PRO A 4 -6.33 14.02 -15.23
N GLU A 5 -6.39 14.55 -14.02
CA GLU A 5 -6.53 13.75 -12.81
C GLU A 5 -7.76 12.83 -12.91
N SER A 6 -7.59 11.54 -12.64
CA SER A 6 -8.70 10.59 -12.65
C SER A 6 -9.65 10.86 -11.47
N LYS A 7 -10.95 10.52 -11.64
CA LYS A 7 -11.92 10.67 -10.54
C LYS A 7 -11.50 9.97 -9.24
N PRO A 8 -10.98 8.71 -9.25
CA PRO A 8 -10.44 8.08 -8.05
C PRO A 8 -9.26 8.82 -7.45
N ALA A 9 -8.31 9.31 -8.27
CA ALA A 9 -7.16 10.07 -7.78
C ALA A 9 -7.61 11.35 -7.06
N LYS A 10 -8.58 12.09 -7.64
CA LYS A 10 -9.14 13.29 -6.99
C LYS A 10 -9.74 12.98 -5.63
N VAL A 11 -10.54 11.91 -5.50
CA VAL A 11 -11.15 11.52 -4.22
C VAL A 11 -10.07 11.27 -3.15
N TRP A 12 -9.03 10.52 -3.49
CA TRP A 12 -7.95 10.24 -2.54
C TRP A 12 -7.09 11.47 -2.25
N ASN A 13 -6.81 12.31 -3.24
CA ASN A 13 -6.14 13.58 -3.02
C ASN A 13 -6.92 14.48 -2.06
N ASP A 14 -8.23 14.61 -2.24
CA ASP A 14 -9.09 15.39 -1.33
C ASP A 14 -9.08 14.81 0.11
N ILE A 15 -8.99 13.49 0.26
CA ILE A 15 -8.87 12.82 1.57
C ILE A 15 -7.53 13.14 2.24
N PHE A 16 -6.44 13.07 1.48
CA PHE A 16 -5.08 13.26 2.00
C PHE A 16 -4.60 14.72 2.02
N ASP A 17 -5.35 15.65 1.42
CA ASP A 17 -5.05 17.10 1.43
C ASP A 17 -5.37 17.73 2.79
N LYS A 18 -4.72 17.23 3.83
CA LYS A 18 -4.82 17.69 5.22
C LYS A 18 -3.43 17.73 5.82
N PRO A 19 -3.17 18.67 6.78
CA PRO A 19 -1.85 18.79 7.38
C PRO A 19 -1.44 17.54 8.18
N ASP A 20 -2.40 16.88 8.83
CA ASP A 20 -2.16 15.72 9.66
C ASP A 20 -2.14 14.42 8.84
N TYR A 21 -1.42 13.41 9.34
CA TYR A 21 -1.45 12.06 8.79
C TYR A 21 -2.75 11.37 9.18
N ILE A 22 -3.56 10.99 8.20
CA ILE A 22 -4.91 10.40 8.40
C ILE A 22 -4.85 9.11 9.21
N PHE A 23 -3.84 8.29 8.94
CA PHE A 23 -3.63 6.98 9.60
C PHE A 23 -2.44 6.99 10.58
N GLY A 24 -1.94 8.19 10.92
CA GLY A 24 -0.75 8.33 11.75
C GLY A 24 0.54 7.95 11.02
N THR A 25 1.64 7.93 11.78
CA THR A 25 2.99 7.65 11.26
C THR A 25 3.58 6.33 11.77
N GLU A 26 2.89 5.66 12.70
CA GLU A 26 3.32 4.36 13.21
C GLU A 26 2.88 3.23 12.24
N PRO A 27 3.73 2.20 12.08
CA PRO A 27 3.42 1.08 11.20
C PRO A 27 2.19 0.30 11.67
N ASN A 28 1.59 -0.42 10.76
CA ASN A 28 0.51 -1.36 11.06
C ASN A 28 1.00 -2.48 11.99
N ASP A 29 0.26 -2.78 13.06
CA ASP A 29 0.65 -3.76 14.07
C ASP A 29 0.91 -5.16 13.50
N TYR A 30 0.11 -5.60 12.54
CA TYR A 30 0.29 -6.88 11.88
C TYR A 30 1.61 -6.95 11.11
N LEU A 31 2.04 -5.85 10.48
CA LEU A 31 3.36 -5.79 9.85
C LEU A 31 4.49 -5.86 10.87
N VAL A 32 4.34 -5.21 12.02
CA VAL A 32 5.34 -5.29 13.10
C VAL A 32 5.54 -6.73 13.57
N GLU A 33 4.48 -7.53 13.66
CA GLU A 33 4.56 -8.96 13.94
C GLU A 33 5.34 -9.75 12.88
N LYS A 34 5.47 -9.22 11.67
CA LYS A 34 6.16 -9.84 10.52
C LYS A 34 7.53 -9.23 10.22
N LYS A 35 8.12 -8.49 11.17
CA LYS A 35 9.36 -7.72 10.99
C LYS A 35 10.53 -8.52 10.41
N GLU A 36 10.61 -9.81 10.68
CA GLU A 36 11.68 -10.70 10.20
C GLU A 36 11.79 -10.80 8.68
N TYR A 37 10.72 -10.43 7.96
CA TYR A 37 10.70 -10.44 6.48
C TYR A 37 11.24 -9.15 5.86
N PHE A 38 11.42 -8.08 6.64
CA PHE A 38 11.83 -6.73 6.20
C PHE A 38 13.30 -6.42 6.53
N ARG A 39 14.20 -7.35 6.29
CA ARG A 39 15.63 -7.23 6.58
C ARG A 39 16.42 -6.75 5.37
N PRO A 40 17.70 -6.32 5.56
CA PRO A 40 18.59 -5.97 4.45
C PRO A 40 18.67 -7.06 3.37
N GLY A 41 18.70 -6.63 2.11
CA GLY A 41 18.72 -7.51 0.94
C GLY A 41 17.34 -8.02 0.49
N ARG A 42 16.26 -7.68 1.21
CA ARG A 42 14.89 -7.96 0.78
C ARG A 42 14.33 -6.82 -0.05
N LYS A 43 13.80 -7.15 -1.22
CA LYS A 43 13.07 -6.20 -2.06
C LYS A 43 11.57 -6.31 -1.80
N VAL A 44 10.99 -5.19 -1.40
CA VAL A 44 9.61 -5.11 -0.91
C VAL A 44 8.78 -4.19 -1.78
N LEU A 45 7.56 -4.58 -2.11
CA LEU A 45 6.57 -3.72 -2.73
C LEU A 45 5.45 -3.41 -1.73
N MET A 46 5.19 -2.13 -1.50
CA MET A 46 4.03 -1.62 -0.75
C MET A 46 2.96 -1.14 -1.73
N VAL A 47 1.84 -1.85 -1.77
CA VAL A 47 0.73 -1.58 -2.69
C VAL A 47 -0.24 -0.59 -2.04
N ALA A 48 -0.52 0.53 -2.71
CA ALA A 48 -1.41 1.58 -2.20
C ALA A 48 -1.03 1.99 -0.77
N ASP A 49 0.21 2.45 -0.62
CA ASP A 49 0.90 2.68 0.66
C ASP A 49 0.36 3.89 1.46
N GLY A 50 -0.41 4.74 0.80
CA GLY A 50 -0.93 5.97 1.41
C GLY A 50 0.19 6.93 1.79
N GLU A 51 0.18 7.38 3.04
CA GLU A 51 1.09 8.41 3.57
C GLU A 51 2.42 7.84 4.10
N GLY A 52 2.77 6.59 3.79
CA GLY A 52 4.11 6.04 3.98
C GLY A 52 4.41 5.41 5.32
N ARG A 53 3.45 5.28 6.25
CA ARG A 53 3.73 4.72 7.59
C ARG A 53 4.35 3.33 7.55
N ASN A 54 3.96 2.49 6.60
CA ASN A 54 4.44 1.12 6.47
C ASN A 54 5.73 1.03 5.66
N SER A 55 5.83 1.75 4.53
CA SER A 55 7.03 1.76 3.69
C SER A 55 8.25 2.36 4.41
N VAL A 56 8.05 3.46 5.13
CA VAL A 56 9.11 4.10 5.92
C VAL A 56 9.61 3.16 7.02
N TRP A 57 8.71 2.48 7.71
CA TRP A 57 9.07 1.49 8.72
C TRP A 57 9.86 0.31 8.13
N ALA A 58 9.42 -0.25 7.00
CA ALA A 58 10.13 -1.35 6.34
C ALA A 58 11.53 -0.93 5.88
N ALA A 59 11.67 0.28 5.32
CA ALA A 59 12.96 0.84 4.94
C ALA A 59 13.89 1.06 6.15
N ALA A 60 13.34 1.46 7.30
CA ALA A 60 14.10 1.59 8.55
C ALA A 60 14.66 0.26 9.06
N LEU A 61 14.05 -0.87 8.71
CA LEU A 61 14.57 -2.21 8.97
C LEU A 61 15.62 -2.67 7.95
N GLY A 62 15.91 -1.87 6.93
CA GLY A 62 16.94 -2.11 5.93
C GLY A 62 16.43 -2.74 4.63
N ALA A 63 15.14 -2.94 4.46
CA ALA A 63 14.58 -3.42 3.21
C ALA A 63 14.74 -2.40 2.07
N ASP A 64 14.90 -2.88 0.83
CA ASP A 64 14.79 -2.08 -0.39
C ASP A 64 13.32 -1.99 -0.79
N VAL A 65 12.70 -0.80 -0.60
CA VAL A 65 11.26 -0.64 -0.69
C VAL A 65 10.87 0.20 -1.90
N ASP A 66 10.04 -0.38 -2.76
CA ASP A 66 9.24 0.34 -3.74
C ASP A 66 7.82 0.50 -3.15
N ALA A 67 7.24 1.68 -3.26
CA ALA A 67 5.89 1.96 -2.80
C ALA A 67 5.14 2.83 -3.82
N PHE A 68 3.88 2.54 -4.04
CA PHE A 68 3.05 3.39 -4.89
C PHE A 68 1.69 3.67 -4.26
N ASP A 69 1.16 4.82 -4.59
CA ASP A 69 -0.23 5.21 -4.31
C ASP A 69 -0.79 6.01 -5.47
N LEU A 70 -2.10 6.00 -5.63
CA LEU A 70 -2.79 6.77 -6.66
C LEU A 70 -2.82 8.27 -6.33
N SER A 71 -2.73 8.61 -5.04
CA SER A 71 -2.78 9.97 -4.55
C SER A 71 -1.40 10.62 -4.53
N GLU A 72 -1.22 11.67 -5.31
CA GLU A 72 -0.02 12.52 -5.25
C GLU A 72 0.17 13.12 -3.86
N LYS A 73 -0.91 13.53 -3.20
CA LYS A 73 -0.87 14.09 -1.84
C LYS A 73 -0.39 13.09 -0.80
N ALA A 74 -0.80 11.83 -0.93
CA ALA A 74 -0.30 10.77 -0.07
C ALA A 74 1.20 10.54 -0.28
N VAL A 75 1.63 10.47 -1.54
CA VAL A 75 3.05 10.27 -1.89
C VAL A 75 3.91 11.43 -1.39
N GLU A 76 3.51 12.70 -1.56
CA GLU A 76 4.21 13.87 -1.01
C GLU A 76 4.44 13.74 0.51
N LYS A 77 3.42 13.29 1.25
CA LYS A 77 3.53 13.09 2.70
C LYS A 77 4.42 11.90 3.05
N ALA A 78 4.35 10.82 2.27
CA ALA A 78 5.21 9.66 2.45
C ALA A 78 6.69 10.00 2.24
N GLU A 79 7.01 10.77 1.20
CA GLU A 79 8.37 11.28 0.95
C GLU A 79 8.87 12.16 2.10
N LYS A 80 8.02 13.04 2.61
CA LYS A 80 8.33 13.87 3.77
C LYS A 80 8.62 13.02 5.01
N LEU A 81 7.78 12.03 5.30
CA LEU A 81 7.97 11.13 6.43
C LEU A 81 9.28 10.33 6.31
N ALA A 82 9.60 9.84 5.11
CA ALA A 82 10.85 9.13 4.85
C ALA A 82 12.06 10.04 5.11
N ALA A 83 12.03 11.28 4.64
CA ALA A 83 13.07 12.26 4.89
C ALA A 83 13.23 12.58 6.39
N GLU A 84 12.14 12.79 7.11
CA GLU A 84 12.14 13.04 8.56
C GLU A 84 12.73 11.86 9.36
N LYS A 85 12.49 10.63 8.90
CA LYS A 85 13.03 9.41 9.53
C LYS A 85 14.42 9.03 9.02
N GLY A 86 14.98 9.77 8.05
CA GLY A 86 16.31 9.52 7.49
C GLY A 86 16.43 8.21 6.71
N VAL A 87 15.35 7.76 6.08
CA VAL A 87 15.31 6.54 5.26
C VAL A 87 14.99 6.83 3.81
N SER A 88 15.29 5.88 2.93
CA SER A 88 15.05 5.97 1.48
C SER A 88 14.00 4.96 1.06
N VAL A 89 12.98 5.41 0.36
CA VAL A 89 11.93 4.59 -0.27
C VAL A 89 11.76 5.09 -1.70
N ASN A 90 11.58 4.19 -2.64
CA ASN A 90 11.26 4.54 -4.03
C ASN A 90 9.75 4.73 -4.15
N TYR A 91 9.29 5.97 -4.18
CA TYR A 91 7.88 6.30 -4.29
C TYR A 91 7.45 6.54 -5.75
N PHE A 92 6.23 6.10 -6.07
CA PHE A 92 5.62 6.26 -7.37
C PHE A 92 4.14 6.65 -7.24
N ILE A 93 3.67 7.52 -8.14
CA ILE A 93 2.25 7.83 -8.28
C ILE A 93 1.68 6.89 -9.33
N SER A 94 0.88 5.91 -8.90
CA SER A 94 0.29 4.91 -9.78
C SER A 94 -0.96 4.27 -9.19
N GLY A 95 -1.91 3.92 -10.02
CA GLY A 95 -2.99 3.01 -9.66
C GLY A 95 -2.55 1.55 -9.76
N VAL A 96 -3.37 0.65 -9.21
CA VAL A 96 -3.08 -0.79 -9.22
C VAL A 96 -3.17 -1.42 -10.61
N ASP A 97 -3.97 -0.85 -11.51
CA ASP A 97 -4.10 -1.32 -12.89
C ASP A 97 -3.01 -0.72 -13.82
N GLU A 98 -2.40 0.40 -13.45
CA GLU A 98 -1.36 1.09 -14.21
C GLU A 98 0.06 0.72 -13.76
N TRP A 99 0.21 0.12 -12.57
CA TRP A 99 1.51 -0.30 -12.06
C TRP A 99 2.17 -1.35 -12.98
N ASP A 100 3.47 -1.21 -13.22
CA ASP A 100 4.24 -2.21 -13.95
C ASP A 100 4.56 -3.42 -13.06
N TRP A 101 3.74 -4.44 -13.16
CA TRP A 101 3.87 -5.68 -12.43
C TRP A 101 4.93 -6.60 -13.07
N GLU A 102 6.20 -6.22 -12.96
CA GLU A 102 7.32 -7.03 -13.44
C GLU A 102 7.31 -8.42 -12.76
N GLU A 103 7.56 -9.45 -13.55
CA GLU A 103 7.56 -10.84 -13.05
C GLU A 103 8.76 -11.11 -12.12
N ALA A 104 8.51 -11.81 -11.02
CA ALA A 104 9.53 -12.29 -10.08
C ALA A 104 10.52 -11.21 -9.58
N LYS A 105 10.00 -10.03 -9.27
CA LYS A 105 10.80 -8.86 -8.85
C LYS A 105 10.97 -8.76 -7.34
N TYR A 106 9.94 -9.08 -6.56
CA TYR A 106 9.89 -8.80 -5.12
C TYR A 106 10.00 -10.06 -4.26
N ASP A 107 10.68 -9.92 -3.14
CA ASP A 107 10.72 -10.94 -2.08
C ASP A 107 9.47 -10.90 -1.20
N VAL A 108 8.91 -9.69 -0.99
CA VAL A 108 7.70 -9.46 -0.22
C VAL A 108 6.81 -8.46 -0.94
N VAL A 109 5.51 -8.76 -1.01
CA VAL A 109 4.48 -7.82 -1.46
C VAL A 109 3.50 -7.60 -0.31
N VAL A 110 3.24 -6.35 0.02
CA VAL A 110 2.39 -5.93 1.14
C VAL A 110 1.13 -5.26 0.63
N VAL A 111 -0.03 -5.76 1.07
CA VAL A 111 -1.36 -5.27 0.70
C VAL A 111 -2.17 -5.09 1.99
N ILE A 112 -2.14 -3.89 2.55
CA ILE A 112 -2.79 -3.56 3.83
C ILE A 112 -3.97 -2.62 3.59
N PHE A 113 -5.17 -3.08 3.89
CA PHE A 113 -6.43 -2.35 3.72
C PHE A 113 -6.68 -1.77 2.31
N VAL A 114 -6.23 -2.47 1.30
CA VAL A 114 -6.47 -2.12 -0.12
C VAL A 114 -7.89 -2.54 -0.51
N GLN A 115 -8.88 -1.88 0.10
CA GLN A 115 -10.30 -2.27 0.01
C GLN A 115 -11.17 -1.29 -0.78
N PHE A 116 -10.57 -0.51 -1.67
CA PHE A 116 -11.27 0.24 -2.70
C PHE A 116 -11.53 -0.62 -3.95
N ALA A 117 -10.86 -1.76 -4.07
CA ALA A 117 -10.93 -2.62 -5.25
C ALA A 117 -12.28 -3.36 -5.35
N THR A 118 -12.96 -3.19 -6.49
CA THR A 118 -14.11 -4.02 -6.85
C THR A 118 -13.68 -5.49 -6.95
N PRO A 119 -14.62 -6.46 -6.91
CA PRO A 119 -14.26 -7.88 -7.03
C PRO A 119 -13.40 -8.20 -8.27
N ASN A 120 -13.72 -7.65 -9.44
CA ASN A 120 -12.94 -7.86 -10.66
C ASN A 120 -11.54 -7.22 -10.58
N MET A 121 -11.43 -6.01 -10.07
CA MET A 121 -10.15 -5.35 -9.84
C MET A 121 -9.30 -6.13 -8.83
N ARG A 122 -9.90 -6.60 -7.75
CA ARG A 122 -9.23 -7.40 -6.71
C ARG A 122 -8.67 -8.71 -7.27
N THR A 123 -9.40 -9.40 -8.13
CA THR A 123 -8.92 -10.62 -8.81
C THR A 123 -7.66 -10.33 -9.62
N ARG A 124 -7.65 -9.25 -10.42
CA ARG A 124 -6.45 -8.85 -11.17
C ARG A 124 -5.31 -8.44 -10.26
N LEU A 125 -5.59 -7.64 -9.23
CA LEU A 125 -4.60 -7.19 -8.25
C LEU A 125 -3.89 -8.37 -7.59
N PHE A 126 -4.62 -9.36 -7.10
CA PHE A 126 -4.01 -10.52 -6.44
C PHE A 126 -3.22 -11.40 -7.41
N ALA A 127 -3.70 -11.60 -8.64
CA ALA A 127 -2.94 -12.29 -9.68
C ALA A 127 -1.62 -11.56 -9.98
N ASN A 128 -1.64 -10.25 -10.07
CA ASN A 128 -0.47 -9.43 -10.29
C ASN A 128 0.50 -9.44 -9.10
N CYS A 129 0.00 -9.42 -7.87
CA CYS A 129 0.82 -9.58 -6.67
C CYS A 129 1.58 -10.91 -6.68
N ILE A 130 0.90 -12.00 -7.07
CA ILE A 130 1.54 -13.33 -7.17
C ILE A 130 2.57 -13.36 -8.30
N LYS A 131 2.25 -12.79 -9.47
CA LYS A 131 3.15 -12.71 -10.62
C LYS A 131 4.45 -11.99 -10.28
N THR A 132 4.37 -10.87 -9.55
CA THR A 132 5.54 -10.03 -9.24
C THR A 132 6.40 -10.59 -8.09
N LEU A 133 5.89 -11.57 -7.33
CA LEU A 133 6.66 -12.26 -6.30
C LEU A 133 7.69 -13.22 -6.92
N LYS A 134 8.89 -13.20 -6.36
CA LYS A 134 9.89 -14.24 -6.63
C LYS A 134 9.40 -15.60 -6.13
N LYS A 135 9.96 -16.68 -6.66
CA LYS A 135 9.70 -18.02 -6.13
C LYS A 135 10.09 -18.09 -4.64
N GLY A 136 9.15 -18.51 -3.81
CA GLY A 136 9.33 -18.51 -2.36
C GLY A 136 9.11 -17.13 -1.69
N GLY A 137 8.69 -16.13 -2.46
CA GLY A 137 8.31 -14.82 -1.94
C GLY A 137 7.03 -14.86 -1.11
N LEU A 138 6.79 -13.80 -0.34
CA LEU A 138 5.71 -13.70 0.63
C LEU A 138 4.73 -12.60 0.26
N LEU A 139 3.42 -12.93 0.22
CA LEU A 139 2.33 -11.95 0.20
C LEU A 139 1.83 -11.73 1.63
N ILE A 140 1.91 -10.49 2.11
CA ILE A 140 1.32 -10.08 3.39
C ILE A 140 0.05 -9.29 3.08
N LEU A 141 -1.09 -9.84 3.45
CA LEU A 141 -2.41 -9.29 3.16
C LEU A 141 -3.19 -9.09 4.46
N GLN A 142 -3.72 -7.89 4.65
CA GLN A 142 -4.68 -7.60 5.71
C GLN A 142 -5.83 -6.77 5.17
N GLY A 143 -7.04 -7.07 5.62
CA GLY A 143 -8.23 -6.33 5.25
C GLY A 143 -9.42 -6.70 6.11
N TYR A 144 -10.52 -6.00 5.90
CA TYR A 144 -11.79 -6.24 6.58
C TYR A 144 -12.61 -7.31 5.87
N THR A 145 -13.30 -8.14 6.66
CA THR A 145 -14.31 -9.09 6.19
C THR A 145 -15.72 -8.49 6.33
N PRO A 146 -16.77 -9.08 5.74
CA PRO A 146 -18.15 -8.63 5.89
C PRO A 146 -18.63 -8.42 7.33
N LYS A 147 -18.05 -9.13 8.29
CA LYS A 147 -18.39 -8.98 9.72
C LYS A 147 -18.17 -7.56 10.26
N GLN A 148 -17.24 -6.81 9.68
CA GLN A 148 -17.04 -5.43 10.13
C GLN A 148 -18.27 -4.54 9.92
N LEU A 149 -19.16 -4.85 8.97
CA LEU A 149 -20.42 -4.13 8.78
C LEU A 149 -21.37 -4.30 9.98
N GLU A 150 -21.33 -5.46 10.62
CA GLU A 150 -22.09 -5.76 11.82
C GLU A 150 -21.50 -5.04 13.05
N TYR A 151 -20.16 -5.07 13.17
CA TYR A 151 -19.45 -4.48 14.30
C TYR A 151 -19.27 -2.96 14.20
N LYS A 152 -19.42 -2.37 13.02
CA LYS A 152 -19.23 -0.92 12.74
C LYS A 152 -17.85 -0.42 13.19
N THR A 153 -16.82 -1.22 13.00
CA THR A 153 -15.45 -0.97 13.50
C THR A 153 -14.60 -0.14 12.55
N GLY A 154 -15.16 0.41 11.48
CA GLY A 154 -14.45 1.13 10.44
C GLY A 154 -14.28 0.31 9.15
N GLY A 155 -13.52 0.83 8.18
CA GLY A 155 -13.34 0.23 6.87
C GLY A 155 -14.48 0.54 5.89
N PRO A 156 -14.48 -0.09 4.68
CA PRO A 156 -15.43 0.23 3.63
C PRO A 156 -16.86 -0.20 4.00
N SER A 157 -17.84 0.62 3.61
CA SER A 157 -19.27 0.31 3.79
C SER A 157 -19.86 -0.54 2.65
N ILE A 158 -19.09 -0.79 1.59
CA ILE A 158 -19.53 -1.53 0.41
C ILE A 158 -19.14 -3.00 0.57
N LEU A 159 -20.16 -3.87 0.64
CA LEU A 159 -19.96 -5.32 0.83
C LEU A 159 -18.99 -5.93 -0.19
N GLY A 160 -19.08 -5.55 -1.47
CA GLY A 160 -18.20 -6.05 -2.53
C GLY A 160 -16.72 -5.71 -2.37
N HIS A 161 -16.39 -4.74 -1.51
CA HIS A 161 -15.01 -4.34 -1.22
C HIS A 161 -14.38 -5.14 -0.05
N LEU A 162 -15.16 -5.95 0.65
CA LEU A 162 -14.73 -6.73 1.80
C LEU A 162 -14.20 -8.10 1.37
N TYR A 163 -13.26 -8.64 2.13
CA TYR A 163 -12.62 -9.91 1.80
C TYR A 163 -13.44 -11.09 2.31
N THR A 164 -13.78 -12.00 1.43
CA THR A 164 -14.51 -13.25 1.71
C THR A 164 -13.62 -14.46 1.44
#